data_2313f479deea5d6d1ee7313061838345
#
_entry.id   2313f479deea5d6d1ee7313061838345
#
_cell.length_a   1.000
_cell.length_b   1.000
_cell.length_c   1.000
_cell.angle_alpha   90.00
_cell.angle_beta   90.00
_cell.angle_gamma   90.00
#
_symmetry.space_group_name_H-M   'P 1'
#
loop_
_entity.id
_entity.type
_entity.pdbx_description
1 polymer ?
#
loop_
_entity_poly.entity_id
_entity_poly.type
_entity_poly.pdbx_seq_one_letter_code
_entity_poly.pdbx_strand_id
1 'polypeptide(L)'
;MGNPQTNPIRSWKGYIWDTWDLPQDQRRLLFKVDAFVLTFASLGYFLKNLDQNNVNNAFLSGMGEELSMYGNQLVTSTSIWTVGYVIGQIPSNLLLTRVSPRWVIPALEVGWGIATFCTAAVKSYKELYALRFLVGFFESGFYPGIHYLLGSWYTPQELGKRAMIFWLAGTVGNMFSGFLQAAAYTNLHGVHGLSGWRWLFLVDGIITLPLALLGFLFFPNLPQGGKKTWWTTDAEHELSVNRMKTIGRAGKQPWTRAKAKRVLLSWHTYFLPLLYVIWNNGIPQPAMGFWLKSFNKKPNPVPGKHFSIPQINNLPLVTNGLSIAMALLWGWLSDGPCRGARWPFIYAGAVLTLAFSIAMWRMPLYSDIEGRKVLYWLSALGNGAGPLILSWINEICSNDTEKRALLVAAGNDLAYVVQAVAPNFVWKTTDFPAARKGYTWSVVLQVLLIVWTAAIQVLLWRDRRAKGRGVEEAVSEREHEAEGEGEEGAVTVGKV
;
A
#
# COMPACT_ATOMS: atom_id res chain seq x y z
N MET A 1 -34.87 -12.56 8.54
CA MET A 1 -35.00 -13.24 7.24
C MET A 1 -34.70 -12.20 6.16
N GLY A 2 -33.46 -12.08 5.70
CA GLY A 2 -33.03 -11.20 4.63
C GLY A 2 -33.11 -11.93 3.31
N ASN A 3 -33.83 -11.33 2.38
CA ASN A 3 -34.01 -11.80 1.01
C ASN A 3 -32.64 -12.14 0.38
N PRO A 4 -32.41 -13.34 -0.16
CA PRO A 4 -31.19 -13.61 -0.91
C PRO A 4 -31.27 -12.79 -2.19
N GLN A 5 -30.53 -11.67 -2.23
CA GLN A 5 -30.29 -10.96 -3.49
C GLN A 5 -29.60 -11.96 -4.41
N THR A 6 -30.35 -12.51 -5.36
CA THR A 6 -29.81 -13.22 -6.49
C THR A 6 -28.72 -12.37 -7.11
N ASN A 7 -27.48 -12.81 -6.98
CA ASN A 7 -26.37 -12.17 -7.71
C ASN A 7 -26.78 -12.16 -9.19
N PRO A 8 -26.94 -11.00 -9.82
CA PRO A 8 -27.24 -10.97 -11.24
C PRO A 8 -26.13 -11.73 -11.96
N ILE A 9 -26.49 -12.60 -12.89
CA ILE A 9 -25.55 -13.35 -13.72
C ILE A 9 -24.66 -12.31 -14.38
N ARG A 10 -23.41 -12.17 -13.90
CA ARG A 10 -22.45 -11.22 -14.46
C ARG A 10 -22.14 -11.62 -15.90
N SER A 11 -22.26 -10.67 -16.83
CA SER A 11 -21.76 -10.86 -18.19
C SER A 11 -20.22 -11.03 -18.17
N TRP A 12 -19.63 -11.65 -19.19
CA TRP A 12 -18.18 -11.73 -19.29
C TRP A 12 -17.51 -10.32 -19.27
N LYS A 13 -18.21 -9.30 -19.79
CA LYS A 13 -17.78 -7.89 -19.73
C LYS A 13 -17.79 -7.38 -18.30
N GLY A 14 -18.77 -7.72 -17.49
CA GLY A 14 -18.87 -7.36 -16.08
C GLY A 14 -17.79 -7.99 -15.21
N TYR A 15 -17.19 -9.13 -15.62
CA TYR A 15 -15.99 -9.66 -14.97
C TYR A 15 -14.76 -8.76 -15.21
N ILE A 16 -14.64 -8.15 -16.39
CA ILE A 16 -13.56 -7.19 -16.69
C ILE A 16 -13.84 -5.87 -15.96
N TRP A 17 -15.04 -5.29 -16.16
CA TRP A 17 -15.42 -4.03 -15.54
C TRP A 17 -16.89 -4.07 -15.10
N ASP A 18 -17.09 -4.04 -13.79
CA ASP A 18 -18.40 -4.20 -13.12
C ASP A 18 -19.46 -3.17 -13.56
N THR A 19 -19.02 -1.95 -13.90
CA THR A 19 -19.90 -0.86 -14.35
C THR A 19 -20.68 -1.20 -15.61
N TRP A 20 -20.18 -2.09 -16.45
CA TRP A 20 -20.86 -2.44 -17.73
C TRP A 20 -22.16 -3.22 -17.56
N ASP A 21 -22.33 -3.93 -16.44
CA ASP A 21 -23.56 -4.68 -16.14
C ASP A 21 -24.60 -3.84 -15.38
N LEU A 22 -24.28 -2.59 -15.02
CA LEU A 22 -25.18 -1.72 -14.26
C LEU A 22 -26.19 -0.99 -15.15
N PRO A 23 -27.34 -0.55 -14.60
CA PRO A 23 -28.30 0.33 -15.27
C PRO A 23 -27.61 1.62 -15.79
N GLN A 24 -28.18 2.20 -16.86
CA GLN A 24 -27.56 3.32 -17.56
C GLN A 24 -27.27 4.52 -16.65
N ASP A 25 -28.19 4.86 -15.73
CA ASP A 25 -28.03 5.98 -14.81
C ASP A 25 -26.86 5.76 -13.84
N GLN A 26 -26.75 4.56 -13.27
CA GLN A 26 -25.65 4.20 -12.39
C GLN A 26 -24.32 4.17 -13.15
N ARG A 27 -24.31 3.66 -14.38
CA ARG A 27 -23.13 3.64 -15.24
C ARG A 27 -22.64 5.04 -15.57
N ARG A 28 -23.56 5.98 -15.86
CA ARG A 28 -23.23 7.39 -16.13
C ARG A 28 -22.62 8.08 -14.91
N LEU A 29 -23.22 7.88 -13.73
CA LEU A 29 -22.71 8.40 -12.47
C LEU A 29 -21.31 7.83 -12.19
N LEU A 30 -21.11 6.51 -12.26
CA LEU A 30 -19.82 5.88 -11.99
C LEU A 30 -18.73 6.30 -12.97
N PHE A 31 -19.08 6.49 -14.25
CA PHE A 31 -18.12 7.02 -15.23
C PHE A 31 -17.61 8.40 -14.82
N LYS A 32 -18.48 9.28 -14.33
CA LYS A 32 -18.05 10.61 -13.81
C LYS A 32 -17.21 10.48 -12.54
N VAL A 33 -17.61 9.61 -11.61
CA VAL A 33 -16.85 9.36 -10.38
C VAL A 33 -15.47 8.76 -10.71
N ASP A 34 -15.37 7.81 -11.64
CA ASP A 34 -14.11 7.27 -12.12
C ASP A 34 -13.23 8.36 -12.76
N ALA A 35 -13.81 9.21 -13.61
CA ALA A 35 -13.09 10.30 -14.30
C ALA A 35 -12.57 11.38 -13.34
N PHE A 36 -13.35 11.78 -12.34
CA PHE A 36 -12.98 12.90 -11.47
C PHE A 36 -12.38 12.46 -10.13
N VAL A 37 -12.85 11.39 -9.52
CA VAL A 37 -12.35 10.95 -8.21
C VAL A 37 -11.19 9.97 -8.36
N LEU A 38 -11.42 8.87 -9.10
CA LEU A 38 -10.39 7.83 -9.23
C LEU A 38 -9.16 8.33 -9.99
N THR A 39 -9.35 9.08 -11.09
CA THR A 39 -8.24 9.61 -11.88
C THR A 39 -7.39 10.57 -11.07
N PHE A 40 -7.98 11.58 -10.41
CA PHE A 40 -7.23 12.53 -9.61
C PHE A 40 -6.58 11.89 -8.37
N ALA A 41 -7.27 10.96 -7.71
CA ALA A 41 -6.68 10.16 -6.63
C ALA A 41 -5.47 9.36 -7.12
N SER A 42 -5.59 8.71 -8.27
CA SER A 42 -4.51 7.90 -8.86
C SER A 42 -3.32 8.76 -9.29
N LEU A 43 -3.56 9.93 -9.89
CA LEU A 43 -2.50 10.88 -10.25
C LEU A 43 -1.78 11.43 -9.00
N GLY A 44 -2.51 11.81 -7.95
CA GLY A 44 -1.90 12.26 -6.70
C GLY A 44 -1.08 11.15 -6.04
N TYR A 45 -1.54 9.88 -6.07
CA TYR A 45 -0.78 8.76 -5.54
C TYR A 45 0.45 8.41 -6.39
N PHE A 46 0.35 8.57 -7.70
CA PHE A 46 1.48 8.49 -8.63
C PHE A 46 2.56 9.53 -8.25
N LEU A 47 2.18 10.80 -8.10
CA LEU A 47 3.10 11.89 -7.75
C LEU A 47 3.72 11.70 -6.36
N LYS A 48 2.92 11.28 -5.37
CA LYS A 48 3.42 10.95 -4.04
C LYS A 48 4.54 9.91 -4.08
N ASN A 49 4.35 8.82 -4.82
CA ASN A 49 5.34 7.74 -4.92
C ASN A 49 6.54 8.14 -5.79
N LEU A 50 6.34 8.98 -6.80
CA LEU A 50 7.39 9.58 -7.59
C LEU A 50 8.32 10.40 -6.69
N ASP A 51 7.77 11.31 -5.87
CA ASP A 51 8.53 12.15 -4.94
C ASP A 51 9.32 11.32 -3.92
N GLN A 52 8.72 10.30 -3.35
CA GLN A 52 9.41 9.43 -2.39
C GLN A 52 10.67 8.79 -2.96
N ASN A 53 10.67 8.39 -4.23
CA ASN A 53 11.85 7.80 -4.89
C ASN A 53 12.84 8.82 -5.42
N ASN A 54 12.42 10.06 -5.65
CA ASN A 54 13.27 11.10 -6.19
C ASN A 54 14.53 11.31 -5.36
N VAL A 55 14.47 11.21 -4.04
CA VAL A 55 15.63 11.37 -3.16
C VAL A 55 16.70 10.31 -3.39
N ASN A 56 16.31 9.04 -3.56
CA ASN A 56 17.26 7.97 -3.86
C ASN A 56 17.91 8.16 -5.25
N ASN A 57 17.11 8.49 -6.25
CA ASN A 57 17.58 8.71 -7.62
C ASN A 57 18.48 9.95 -7.70
N ALA A 58 18.11 11.04 -7.02
CA ALA A 58 18.92 12.26 -6.90
C ALA A 58 20.26 11.98 -6.19
N PHE A 59 20.24 11.21 -5.08
CA PHE A 59 21.46 10.82 -4.38
C PHE A 59 22.43 10.04 -5.27
N LEU A 60 21.91 9.11 -6.06
CA LEU A 60 22.72 8.35 -7.01
C LEU A 60 23.23 9.19 -8.18
N SER A 61 22.62 10.35 -8.45
CA SER A 61 22.89 11.22 -9.58
C SER A 61 23.67 12.51 -9.22
N GLY A 62 24.32 12.53 -8.06
CA GLY A 62 25.24 13.61 -7.67
C GLY A 62 24.78 14.45 -6.46
N MET A 63 23.53 14.33 -6.00
CA MET A 63 23.06 15.07 -4.81
C MET A 63 23.88 14.72 -3.55
N GLY A 64 24.29 13.45 -3.43
CA GLY A 64 25.08 13.00 -2.28
C GLY A 64 26.42 13.72 -2.17
N GLU A 65 27.09 13.90 -3.28
CA GLU A 65 28.37 14.60 -3.39
C GLU A 65 28.20 16.11 -3.19
N GLU A 66 27.20 16.72 -3.84
CA GLU A 66 26.95 18.18 -3.80
C GLU A 66 26.52 18.66 -2.41
N LEU A 67 25.68 17.87 -1.69
CA LEU A 67 25.24 18.19 -0.33
C LEU A 67 26.15 17.62 0.75
N SER A 68 27.29 17.03 0.38
CA SER A 68 28.23 16.38 1.30
C SER A 68 27.56 15.34 2.21
N MET A 69 26.70 14.51 1.62
CA MET A 69 25.98 13.45 2.32
C MET A 69 26.85 12.21 2.47
N TYR A 70 27.55 12.12 3.57
CA TYR A 70 28.42 11.00 3.89
C TYR A 70 27.81 10.07 4.96
N GLY A 71 28.35 8.87 5.07
CA GLY A 71 27.91 7.92 6.08
C GLY A 71 26.46 7.46 5.84
N ASN A 72 25.62 7.55 6.88
CA ASN A 72 24.25 7.04 6.85
C ASN A 72 23.16 8.10 6.56
N GLN A 73 23.58 9.29 6.08
CA GLN A 73 22.68 10.46 5.99
C GLN A 73 21.50 10.27 5.03
N LEU A 74 21.64 9.46 3.97
CA LEU A 74 20.54 9.13 3.08
C LEU A 74 19.46 8.33 3.82
N VAL A 75 19.82 7.28 4.54
CA VAL A 75 18.88 6.48 5.34
C VAL A 75 18.25 7.33 6.43
N THR A 76 19.04 8.20 7.09
CA THR A 76 18.53 9.14 8.09
C THR A 76 17.49 10.09 7.48
N SER A 77 17.68 10.60 6.26
CA SER A 77 16.69 11.45 5.59
C SER A 77 15.36 10.73 5.34
N THR A 78 15.41 9.45 4.99
CA THR A 78 14.23 8.59 4.85
C THR A 78 13.56 8.34 6.20
N SER A 79 14.34 8.11 7.26
CA SER A 79 13.80 7.95 8.62
C SER A 79 13.10 9.21 9.11
N ILE A 80 13.67 10.38 8.86
CA ILE A 80 13.06 11.68 9.22
C ILE A 80 11.75 11.90 8.47
N TRP A 81 11.69 11.56 7.17
CA TRP A 81 10.44 11.56 6.41
C TRP A 81 9.40 10.65 7.06
N THR A 82 9.79 9.41 7.44
CA THR A 82 8.88 8.46 8.11
C THR A 82 8.39 8.99 9.45
N VAL A 83 9.24 9.65 10.24
CA VAL A 83 8.84 10.30 11.51
C VAL A 83 7.79 11.38 11.24
N GLY A 84 8.01 12.25 10.25
CA GLY A 84 7.02 13.24 9.81
C GLY A 84 5.70 12.59 9.41
N TYR A 85 5.77 11.49 8.65
CA TYR A 85 4.61 10.74 8.20
C TYR A 85 3.80 10.15 9.36
N VAL A 86 4.44 9.49 10.31
CA VAL A 86 3.77 8.90 11.49
C VAL A 86 3.14 9.97 12.38
N ILE A 87 3.86 11.07 12.64
CA ILE A 87 3.34 12.18 13.46
C ILE A 87 2.16 12.87 12.75
N GLY A 88 2.24 13.03 11.44
CA GLY A 88 1.20 13.68 10.65
C GLY A 88 -0.10 12.86 10.51
N GLN A 89 -0.06 11.53 10.65
CA GLN A 89 -1.22 10.66 10.46
C GLN A 89 -2.37 10.98 11.43
N ILE A 90 -2.10 11.18 12.70
CA ILE A 90 -3.15 11.46 13.71
C ILE A 90 -3.84 12.79 13.43
N PRO A 91 -3.13 13.93 13.28
CA PRO A 91 -3.77 15.21 12.96
C PRO A 91 -4.54 15.17 11.63
N SER A 92 -3.96 14.57 10.58
CA SER A 92 -4.59 14.50 9.26
C SER A 92 -5.88 13.69 9.28
N ASN A 93 -5.89 12.54 9.98
CA ASN A 93 -7.09 11.71 10.11
C ASN A 93 -8.18 12.44 10.95
N LEU A 94 -7.80 13.14 12.01
CA LEU A 94 -8.74 13.96 12.79
C LEU A 94 -9.31 15.11 11.94
N LEU A 95 -8.48 15.74 11.12
CA LEU A 95 -8.92 16.81 10.22
C LEU A 95 -9.94 16.28 9.19
N LEU A 96 -9.70 15.10 8.61
CA LEU A 96 -10.62 14.43 7.68
C LEU A 96 -11.98 14.06 8.30
N THR A 97 -12.07 13.94 9.62
CA THR A 97 -13.37 13.71 10.29
C THR A 97 -14.18 14.97 10.46
N ARG A 98 -13.54 16.16 10.45
CA ARG A 98 -14.16 17.46 10.72
C ARG A 98 -14.32 18.32 9.46
N VAL A 99 -13.35 18.25 8.57
CA VAL A 99 -13.29 19.02 7.33
C VAL A 99 -13.51 18.11 6.13
N SER A 100 -14.23 18.58 5.13
CA SER A 100 -14.50 17.80 3.91
C SER A 100 -13.19 17.38 3.22
N PRO A 101 -13.10 16.10 2.75
CA PRO A 101 -11.97 15.62 1.96
C PRO A 101 -11.62 16.49 0.76
N ARG A 102 -12.61 17.16 0.17
CA ARG A 102 -12.44 18.13 -0.93
C ARG A 102 -11.40 19.22 -0.62
N TRP A 103 -11.31 19.66 0.60
CA TRP A 103 -10.38 20.72 1.03
C TRP A 103 -9.10 20.14 1.60
N VAL A 104 -9.20 19.08 2.39
CA VAL A 104 -8.06 18.51 3.12
C VAL A 104 -7.08 17.84 2.18
N ILE A 105 -7.57 16.99 1.27
CA ILE A 105 -6.69 16.20 0.39
C ILE A 105 -5.84 17.10 -0.51
N PRO A 106 -6.41 18.06 -1.28
CA PRO A 106 -5.60 18.95 -2.11
C PRO A 106 -4.69 19.89 -1.28
N ALA A 107 -5.13 20.34 -0.10
CA ALA A 107 -4.29 21.17 0.76
C ALA A 107 -3.02 20.43 1.24
N LEU A 108 -3.16 19.16 1.61
CA LEU A 108 -2.02 18.30 1.92
C LEU A 108 -1.11 18.14 0.71
N GLU A 109 -1.69 17.94 -0.47
CA GLU A 109 -0.96 17.79 -1.74
C GLU A 109 -0.18 19.05 -2.13
N VAL A 110 -0.77 20.22 -1.97
CA VAL A 110 -0.06 21.52 -2.11
C VAL A 110 1.07 21.63 -1.10
N GLY A 111 0.84 21.23 0.15
CA GLY A 111 1.85 21.31 1.21
C GLY A 111 3.12 20.50 0.89
N TRP A 112 2.97 19.22 0.50
CA TRP A 112 4.15 18.44 0.12
C TRP A 112 4.74 18.88 -1.21
N GLY A 113 3.91 19.28 -2.19
CA GLY A 113 4.38 19.78 -3.48
C GLY A 113 5.28 21.01 -3.34
N ILE A 114 4.94 21.96 -2.45
CA ILE A 114 5.79 23.11 -2.13
C ILE A 114 7.10 22.65 -1.48
N ALA A 115 7.04 21.74 -0.48
CA ALA A 115 8.23 21.24 0.20
C ALA A 115 9.18 20.50 -0.76
N THR A 116 8.62 19.70 -1.68
CA THR A 116 9.37 19.03 -2.75
C THR A 116 10.00 20.01 -3.71
N PHE A 117 9.25 21.00 -4.18
CA PHE A 117 9.78 22.06 -5.03
C PHE A 117 10.94 22.80 -4.36
N CYS A 118 10.82 23.16 -3.08
CA CYS A 118 11.87 23.79 -2.29
C CYS A 118 13.11 22.92 -2.13
N THR A 119 13.00 21.59 -2.26
CA THR A 119 14.14 20.67 -2.18
C THR A 119 15.17 20.96 -3.29
N ALA A 120 14.78 21.52 -4.42
CA ALA A 120 15.71 21.94 -5.46
C ALA A 120 16.68 23.04 -5.00
N ALA A 121 16.35 23.83 -3.99
CA ALA A 121 17.16 24.96 -3.51
C ALA A 121 18.07 24.63 -2.32
N VAL A 122 18.01 23.40 -1.76
CA VAL A 122 18.81 23.03 -0.58
C VAL A 122 20.30 23.07 -0.86
N LYS A 123 21.05 23.52 0.15
CA LYS A 123 22.51 23.64 0.10
C LYS A 123 23.23 22.68 1.07
N SER A 124 22.48 22.04 1.96
CA SER A 124 23.02 21.13 2.94
C SER A 124 22.06 19.97 3.24
N TYR A 125 22.60 18.85 3.71
CA TYR A 125 21.78 17.69 4.14
C TYR A 125 20.85 18.04 5.33
N LYS A 126 21.19 19.07 6.14
CA LYS A 126 20.34 19.51 7.26
C LYS A 126 19.05 20.17 6.78
N GLU A 127 19.14 21.00 5.75
CA GLU A 127 17.97 21.61 5.11
C GLU A 127 17.10 20.55 4.43
N LEU A 128 17.75 19.57 3.78
CA LEU A 128 17.03 18.39 3.22
C LEU A 128 16.24 17.65 4.32
N TYR A 129 16.81 17.46 5.51
CA TYR A 129 16.10 16.81 6.62
C TYR A 129 14.83 17.55 7.04
N ALA A 130 14.89 18.89 7.12
CA ALA A 130 13.74 19.69 7.46
C ALA A 130 12.61 19.57 6.42
N LEU A 131 12.97 19.65 5.13
CA LEU A 131 12.00 19.48 4.06
C LEU A 131 11.45 18.05 3.99
N ARG A 132 12.28 17.02 4.20
CA ARG A 132 11.83 15.62 4.26
C ARG A 132 10.84 15.37 5.38
N PHE A 133 11.02 16.01 6.54
CA PHE A 133 10.02 15.94 7.61
C PHE A 133 8.68 16.56 7.18
N LEU A 134 8.72 17.75 6.57
CA LEU A 134 7.50 18.43 6.08
C LEU A 134 6.79 17.62 4.98
N VAL A 135 7.53 17.08 4.01
CA VAL A 135 6.97 16.20 2.98
C VAL A 135 6.27 15.02 3.64
N GLY A 136 6.93 14.31 4.56
CA GLY A 136 6.32 13.18 5.28
C GLY A 136 5.06 13.59 6.04
N PHE A 137 5.11 14.72 6.75
CA PHE A 137 3.97 15.24 7.51
C PHE A 137 2.75 15.51 6.63
N PHE A 138 2.92 16.20 5.51
CA PHE A 138 1.81 16.50 4.59
C PHE A 138 1.33 15.26 3.81
N GLU A 139 2.20 14.34 3.42
CA GLU A 139 1.83 13.11 2.72
C GLU A 139 1.01 12.14 3.58
N SER A 140 1.11 12.23 4.90
CA SER A 140 0.56 11.25 5.85
C SER A 140 -0.95 11.04 5.76
N GLY A 141 -1.71 12.09 5.49
CA GLY A 141 -3.17 12.04 5.41
C GLY A 141 -3.71 11.67 4.02
N PHE A 142 -2.88 11.65 2.99
CA PHE A 142 -3.34 11.45 1.62
C PHE A 142 -3.90 10.03 1.39
N TYR A 143 -3.14 9.00 1.71
CA TYR A 143 -3.56 7.61 1.48
C TYR A 143 -4.83 7.23 2.24
N PRO A 144 -4.94 7.45 3.58
CA PRO A 144 -6.18 7.18 4.29
C PRO A 144 -7.33 8.09 3.84
N GLY A 145 -7.06 9.36 3.48
CA GLY A 145 -8.05 10.29 2.98
C GLY A 145 -8.67 9.85 1.66
N ILE A 146 -7.86 9.39 0.72
CA ILE A 146 -8.35 8.85 -0.56
C ILE A 146 -9.13 7.54 -0.33
N HIS A 147 -8.65 6.62 0.50
CA HIS A 147 -9.41 5.41 0.82
C HIS A 147 -10.76 5.71 1.46
N TYR A 148 -10.82 6.71 2.33
CA TYR A 148 -12.07 7.20 2.91
C TYR A 148 -13.00 7.77 1.84
N LEU A 149 -12.48 8.59 0.92
CA LEU A 149 -13.24 9.18 -0.19
C LEU A 149 -13.76 8.11 -1.16
N LEU A 150 -12.87 7.24 -1.68
CA LEU A 150 -13.26 6.15 -2.58
C LEU A 150 -14.31 5.25 -1.93
N GLY A 151 -14.04 4.87 -0.68
CA GLY A 151 -14.98 4.08 0.06
C GLY A 151 -16.32 4.78 0.31
N SER A 152 -16.46 6.08 0.19
CA SER A 152 -17.72 6.83 0.36
C SER A 152 -18.51 6.98 -0.95
N TRP A 153 -17.88 6.78 -2.10
CA TRP A 153 -18.50 6.90 -3.42
C TRP A 153 -18.79 5.56 -4.10
N TYR A 154 -18.02 4.52 -3.76
CA TYR A 154 -18.15 3.18 -4.38
C TYR A 154 -18.72 2.16 -3.42
N THR A 155 -19.49 1.23 -3.97
CA THR A 155 -19.97 0.05 -3.24
C THR A 155 -18.80 -0.91 -2.97
N PRO A 156 -18.88 -1.80 -1.97
CA PRO A 156 -17.83 -2.79 -1.70
C PRO A 156 -17.48 -3.66 -2.92
N GLN A 157 -18.45 -3.92 -3.78
CA GLN A 157 -18.30 -4.73 -5.00
C GLN A 157 -17.54 -3.97 -6.11
N GLU A 158 -17.65 -2.64 -6.14
CA GLU A 158 -17.00 -1.74 -7.10
C GLU A 158 -15.62 -1.27 -6.64
N LEU A 159 -15.42 -1.19 -5.31
CA LEU A 159 -14.24 -0.60 -4.70
C LEU A 159 -12.96 -1.39 -5.00
N GLY A 160 -13.04 -2.71 -5.08
CA GLY A 160 -11.85 -3.56 -5.19
C GLY A 160 -10.99 -3.25 -6.42
N LYS A 161 -11.58 -3.21 -7.61
CA LYS A 161 -10.87 -2.92 -8.87
C LYS A 161 -10.31 -1.49 -8.88
N ARG A 162 -11.06 -0.53 -8.35
CA ARG A 162 -10.66 0.88 -8.28
C ARG A 162 -9.54 1.13 -7.28
N ALA A 163 -9.60 0.46 -6.14
CA ALA A 163 -8.50 0.48 -5.18
C ALA A 163 -7.21 -0.13 -5.74
N MET A 164 -7.34 -1.16 -6.60
CA MET A 164 -6.19 -1.73 -7.31
C MET A 164 -5.58 -0.75 -8.32
N ILE A 165 -6.41 -0.05 -9.13
CA ILE A 165 -5.92 0.98 -10.06
C ILE A 165 -5.19 2.09 -9.29
N PHE A 166 -5.79 2.56 -8.20
CA PHE A 166 -5.18 3.55 -7.33
C PHE A 166 -3.81 3.08 -6.79
N TRP A 167 -3.72 1.84 -6.30
CA TRP A 167 -2.47 1.28 -5.79
C TRP A 167 -1.41 1.11 -6.89
N LEU A 168 -1.80 0.63 -8.09
CA LEU A 168 -0.90 0.47 -9.23
C LEU A 168 -0.31 1.82 -9.68
N ALA A 169 -1.09 2.89 -9.63
CA ALA A 169 -0.60 4.23 -9.97
C ALA A 169 0.62 4.63 -9.13
N GLY A 170 0.65 4.27 -7.83
CA GLY A 170 1.83 4.49 -6.99
C GLY A 170 3.06 3.73 -7.47
N THR A 171 2.90 2.46 -7.87
CA THR A 171 4.03 1.65 -8.38
C THR A 171 4.56 2.20 -9.72
N VAL A 172 3.65 2.69 -10.58
CA VAL A 172 4.04 3.39 -11.83
C VAL A 172 4.78 4.68 -11.51
N GLY A 173 4.36 5.43 -10.47
CA GLY A 173 5.07 6.63 -9.99
C GLY A 173 6.52 6.32 -9.57
N ASN A 174 6.72 5.22 -8.84
CA ASN A 174 8.05 4.75 -8.47
C ASN A 174 8.94 4.47 -9.70
N MET A 175 8.38 3.85 -10.74
CA MET A 175 9.12 3.62 -12.00
C MET A 175 9.44 4.93 -12.70
N PHE A 176 8.47 5.82 -12.80
CA PHE A 176 8.62 7.07 -13.54
C PHE A 176 9.69 7.99 -12.95
N SER A 177 9.91 7.95 -11.63
CA SER A 177 10.97 8.69 -10.95
C SER A 177 12.37 8.41 -11.55
N GLY A 178 12.69 7.15 -11.85
CA GLY A 178 13.96 6.78 -12.47
C GLY A 178 14.11 7.36 -13.89
N PHE A 179 13.05 7.25 -14.71
CA PHE A 179 13.04 7.83 -16.06
C PHE A 179 13.15 9.37 -16.01
N LEU A 180 12.42 10.01 -15.09
CA LEU A 180 12.46 11.45 -14.93
C LEU A 180 13.85 11.93 -14.53
N GLN A 181 14.52 11.23 -13.59
CA GLN A 181 15.90 11.55 -13.21
C GLN A 181 16.87 11.38 -14.37
N ALA A 182 16.75 10.29 -15.13
CA ALA A 182 17.60 10.06 -16.29
C ALA A 182 17.41 11.15 -17.34
N ALA A 183 16.18 11.54 -17.62
CA ALA A 183 15.84 12.60 -18.58
C ALA A 183 16.32 13.98 -18.10
N ALA A 184 16.10 14.32 -16.82
CA ALA A 184 16.56 15.57 -16.24
C ALA A 184 18.10 15.65 -16.24
N TYR A 185 18.79 14.57 -15.93
CA TYR A 185 20.25 14.55 -15.99
C TYR A 185 20.78 14.70 -17.43
N THR A 186 20.19 14.02 -18.39
CA THR A 186 20.67 14.04 -19.79
C THR A 186 20.42 15.37 -20.48
N ASN A 187 19.25 15.99 -20.22
CA ASN A 187 18.82 17.15 -21.00
C ASN A 187 18.96 18.50 -20.25
N LEU A 188 18.95 18.48 -18.92
CA LEU A 188 18.87 19.70 -18.10
C LEU A 188 20.07 19.90 -17.17
N HIS A 189 21.00 18.93 -17.08
CA HIS A 189 22.19 19.09 -16.26
C HIS A 189 23.06 20.27 -16.75
N GLY A 190 23.35 21.22 -15.86
CA GLY A 190 24.11 22.44 -16.18
C GLY A 190 23.27 23.58 -16.74
N VAL A 191 22.03 23.35 -17.16
CA VAL A 191 21.12 24.42 -17.60
C VAL A 191 20.83 25.37 -16.44
N HIS A 192 21.02 26.68 -16.67
CA HIS A 192 20.95 27.74 -15.64
C HIS A 192 21.88 27.49 -14.44
N GLY A 193 22.97 26.73 -14.60
CA GLY A 193 23.90 26.41 -13.56
C GLY A 193 23.40 25.40 -12.54
N LEU A 194 22.27 24.72 -12.79
CA LEU A 194 21.67 23.76 -11.90
C LEU A 194 22.09 22.32 -12.26
N SER A 195 22.34 21.52 -11.22
CA SER A 195 22.56 20.09 -11.38
C SER A 195 21.29 19.34 -11.81
N GLY A 196 21.45 18.20 -12.50
CA GLY A 196 20.32 17.42 -12.98
C GLY A 196 19.38 16.91 -11.88
N TRP A 197 19.89 16.66 -10.66
CA TRP A 197 19.05 16.27 -9.52
C TRP A 197 18.18 17.44 -9.02
N ARG A 198 18.61 18.70 -9.13
CA ARG A 198 17.79 19.87 -8.78
C ARG A 198 16.63 20.02 -9.76
N TRP A 199 16.89 19.81 -11.04
CA TRP A 199 15.85 19.80 -12.07
C TRP A 199 14.80 18.71 -11.85
N LEU A 200 15.17 17.55 -11.28
CA LEU A 200 14.20 16.52 -10.93
C LEU A 200 13.12 17.06 -9.97
N PHE A 201 13.54 17.73 -8.89
CA PHE A 201 12.61 18.31 -7.91
C PHE A 201 11.82 19.51 -8.45
N LEU A 202 12.43 20.32 -9.33
CA LEU A 202 11.73 21.42 -10.01
C LEU A 202 10.62 20.89 -10.92
N VAL A 203 10.91 19.91 -11.75
CA VAL A 203 9.93 19.31 -12.67
C VAL A 203 8.83 18.60 -11.90
N ASP A 204 9.16 17.88 -10.84
CA ASP A 204 8.17 17.24 -9.96
C ASP A 204 7.23 18.28 -9.35
N GLY A 205 7.75 19.35 -8.77
CA GLY A 205 6.94 20.43 -8.21
C GLY A 205 6.07 21.14 -9.25
N ILE A 206 6.60 21.37 -10.46
CA ILE A 206 5.86 21.97 -11.60
C ILE A 206 4.68 21.09 -12.02
N ILE A 207 4.78 19.78 -11.90
CA ILE A 207 3.68 18.85 -12.22
C ILE A 207 2.72 18.73 -11.02
N THR A 208 3.25 18.59 -9.81
CA THR A 208 2.46 18.32 -8.59
C THR A 208 1.60 19.50 -8.19
N LEU A 209 2.13 20.74 -8.20
CA LEU A 209 1.39 21.90 -7.71
C LEU A 209 0.15 22.23 -8.56
N PRO A 210 0.18 22.28 -9.92
CA PRO A 210 -1.03 22.46 -10.71
C PRO A 210 -2.05 21.35 -10.49
N LEU A 211 -1.61 20.08 -10.39
CA LEU A 211 -2.52 18.95 -10.15
C LEU A 211 -3.21 19.07 -8.80
N ALA A 212 -2.47 19.43 -7.75
CA ALA A 212 -3.00 19.66 -6.42
C ALA A 212 -4.01 20.81 -6.39
N LEU A 213 -3.76 21.91 -7.11
CA LEU A 213 -4.69 23.03 -7.24
C LEU A 213 -5.97 22.62 -7.99
N LEU A 214 -5.85 21.82 -9.05
CA LEU A 214 -7.00 21.23 -9.72
C LEU A 214 -7.79 20.29 -8.83
N GLY A 215 -7.16 19.64 -7.86
CA GLY A 215 -7.82 18.79 -6.86
C GLY A 215 -8.92 19.53 -6.09
N PHE A 216 -8.74 20.82 -5.74
CA PHE A 216 -9.79 21.63 -5.10
C PHE A 216 -11.06 21.79 -5.97
N LEU A 217 -10.90 21.72 -7.27
CA LEU A 217 -12.00 21.83 -8.22
C LEU A 217 -12.71 20.49 -8.43
N PHE A 218 -11.94 19.41 -8.54
CA PHE A 218 -12.44 18.10 -9.00
C PHE A 218 -12.84 17.16 -7.87
N PHE A 219 -12.17 17.19 -6.72
CA PHE A 219 -12.58 16.32 -5.61
C PHE A 219 -13.95 16.72 -5.07
N PRO A 220 -14.85 15.74 -4.88
CA PRO A 220 -16.18 15.98 -4.36
C PRO A 220 -16.19 16.05 -2.83
N ASN A 221 -17.31 16.56 -2.31
CA ASN A 221 -17.69 16.29 -0.94
C ASN A 221 -18.16 14.82 -0.78
N LEU A 222 -18.37 14.39 0.46
CA LEU A 222 -18.99 13.09 0.69
C LEU A 222 -20.43 13.11 0.19
N PRO A 223 -20.97 12.02 -0.42
CA PRO A 223 -22.34 11.97 -0.87
C PRO A 223 -23.34 12.24 0.24
N GLN A 224 -23.11 11.71 1.43
CA GLN A 224 -23.96 11.90 2.60
C GLN A 224 -23.61 13.21 3.31
N GLY A 225 -24.50 14.17 3.28
CA GLY A 225 -24.36 15.47 3.97
C GLY A 225 -23.54 16.52 3.24
N GLY A 226 -23.10 16.27 2.00
CA GLY A 226 -22.38 17.23 1.17
C GLY A 226 -23.28 17.94 0.15
N LYS A 227 -22.86 19.13 -0.30
CA LYS A 227 -23.46 19.77 -1.47
C LYS A 227 -23.02 19.03 -2.74
N LYS A 228 -23.90 19.01 -3.77
CA LYS A 228 -23.56 18.47 -5.10
C LYS A 228 -22.30 19.12 -5.64
N THR A 229 -21.57 18.38 -6.44
CA THR A 229 -20.42 18.90 -7.18
C THR A 229 -20.88 19.52 -8.49
N TRP A 230 -20.05 20.37 -9.11
CA TRP A 230 -20.39 21.03 -10.37
C TRP A 230 -20.55 20.04 -11.55
N TRP A 231 -19.95 18.85 -11.44
CA TRP A 231 -20.00 17.82 -12.48
C TRP A 231 -21.13 16.77 -12.26
N THR A 232 -21.91 16.84 -11.14
CA THR A 232 -23.08 16.00 -10.88
C THR A 232 -24.38 16.79 -11.04
N THR A 233 -25.38 16.15 -11.63
CA THR A 233 -26.76 16.64 -11.63
C THR A 233 -27.43 16.35 -10.29
N ASP A 234 -28.61 16.98 -10.03
CA ASP A 234 -29.35 16.72 -8.79
C ASP A 234 -29.79 15.26 -8.69
N ALA A 235 -30.27 14.68 -9.80
CA ALA A 235 -30.64 13.26 -9.86
C ALA A 235 -29.45 12.30 -9.61
N GLU A 236 -28.28 12.60 -10.17
CA GLU A 236 -27.05 11.81 -9.94
C GLU A 236 -26.58 11.93 -8.48
N HIS A 237 -26.70 13.11 -7.87
CA HIS A 237 -26.38 13.31 -6.47
C HIS A 237 -27.32 12.51 -5.56
N GLU A 238 -28.63 12.57 -5.79
CA GLU A 238 -29.62 11.78 -5.06
C GLU A 238 -29.37 10.28 -5.23
N LEU A 239 -29.10 9.83 -6.47
CA LEU A 239 -28.74 8.45 -6.77
C LEU A 239 -27.50 8.01 -5.97
N SER A 240 -26.47 8.86 -5.88
CA SER A 240 -25.24 8.55 -5.12
C SER A 240 -25.53 8.38 -3.63
N VAL A 241 -26.39 9.24 -3.05
CA VAL A 241 -26.82 9.15 -1.64
C VAL A 241 -27.63 7.87 -1.40
N ASN A 242 -28.59 7.58 -2.27
CA ASN A 242 -29.47 6.41 -2.13
C ASN A 242 -28.69 5.09 -2.28
N ARG A 243 -27.74 5.00 -3.21
CA ARG A 243 -26.84 3.84 -3.35
C ARG A 243 -26.06 3.54 -2.07
N MET A 244 -25.54 4.57 -1.40
CA MET A 244 -24.79 4.41 -0.16
C MET A 244 -25.68 4.04 1.02
N LYS A 245 -26.91 4.54 1.09
CA LYS A 245 -27.90 4.16 2.11
C LYS A 245 -28.33 2.70 1.99
N THR A 246 -28.57 2.22 0.75
CA THR A 246 -29.04 0.84 0.49
C THR A 246 -28.01 -0.23 0.90
N ILE A 247 -26.71 0.10 0.87
CA ILE A 247 -25.64 -0.84 1.25
C ILE A 247 -25.58 -1.03 2.77
N GLY A 248 -26.40 -0.28 3.54
CA GLY A 248 -26.46 -0.43 5.00
C GLY A 248 -25.08 -0.24 5.61
N ARG A 249 -24.31 0.78 5.16
CA ARG A 249 -23.11 1.15 5.91
C ARG A 249 -23.58 1.48 7.30
N ALA A 250 -23.50 0.47 8.17
CA ALA A 250 -23.75 0.62 9.57
C ALA A 250 -22.96 1.86 10.01
N GLY A 251 -23.68 2.87 10.46
CA GLY A 251 -23.05 4.07 11.01
C GLY A 251 -22.00 3.61 12.01
N LYS A 252 -20.91 4.34 12.12
CA LYS A 252 -19.82 4.05 13.06
C LYS A 252 -20.45 3.64 14.40
N GLN A 253 -20.35 2.37 14.75
CA GLN A 253 -20.84 1.92 16.04
C GLN A 253 -19.89 2.46 17.11
N PRO A 254 -20.41 3.07 18.20
CA PRO A 254 -19.54 3.62 19.22
C PRO A 254 -18.70 2.51 19.85
N TRP A 255 -17.42 2.83 20.08
CA TRP A 255 -16.53 1.94 20.82
C TRP A 255 -17.00 1.81 22.26
N THR A 256 -17.49 0.63 22.63
CA THR A 256 -17.79 0.31 24.05
C THR A 256 -16.56 -0.31 24.68
N ARG A 257 -16.41 -0.16 26.01
CA ARG A 257 -15.32 -0.79 26.78
C ARG A 257 -15.29 -2.32 26.59
N ALA A 258 -16.46 -2.95 26.53
CA ALA A 258 -16.61 -4.39 26.28
C ALA A 258 -16.09 -4.78 24.89
N LYS A 259 -16.42 -4.01 23.84
CA LYS A 259 -15.93 -4.23 22.48
C LYS A 259 -14.41 -4.04 22.40
N ALA A 260 -13.89 -2.96 22.99
CA ALA A 260 -12.45 -2.71 23.03
C ALA A 260 -11.69 -3.84 23.73
N LYS A 261 -12.16 -4.32 24.88
CA LYS A 261 -11.58 -5.46 25.60
C LYS A 261 -11.60 -6.73 24.76
N ARG A 262 -12.71 -7.05 24.09
CA ARG A 262 -12.84 -8.22 23.21
C ARG A 262 -11.86 -8.16 22.05
N VAL A 263 -11.71 -7.00 21.42
CA VAL A 263 -10.76 -6.80 20.31
C VAL A 263 -9.33 -6.94 20.81
N LEU A 264 -8.95 -6.27 21.91
CA LEU A 264 -7.61 -6.32 22.46
C LEU A 264 -7.20 -7.73 22.98
N LEU A 265 -8.13 -8.51 23.52
CA LEU A 265 -7.85 -9.88 23.95
C LEU A 265 -7.85 -10.91 22.82
N SER A 266 -8.24 -10.50 21.60
CA SER A 266 -8.24 -11.39 20.44
C SER A 266 -6.83 -11.59 19.89
N TRP A 267 -6.43 -12.83 19.58
CA TRP A 267 -5.15 -13.14 18.93
C TRP A 267 -4.98 -12.40 17.57
N HIS A 268 -6.09 -12.13 16.89
CA HIS A 268 -6.09 -11.38 15.62
C HIS A 268 -5.39 -10.03 15.75
N THR A 269 -5.54 -9.36 16.90
CA THR A 269 -4.99 -8.01 17.14
C THR A 269 -3.46 -8.00 17.15
N TYR A 270 -2.85 -9.10 17.46
CA TYR A 270 -1.38 -9.20 17.50
C TYR A 270 -0.82 -9.88 16.24
N PHE A 271 -1.42 -10.97 15.82
CA PHE A 271 -0.88 -11.80 14.75
C PHE A 271 -1.07 -11.19 13.35
N LEU A 272 -2.22 -10.55 13.07
CA LEU A 272 -2.51 -10.04 11.75
C LEU A 272 -1.73 -8.76 11.40
N PRO A 273 -1.62 -7.75 12.28
CA PRO A 273 -0.73 -6.61 12.02
C PRO A 273 0.73 -7.02 11.86
N LEU A 274 1.24 -7.92 12.72
CA LEU A 274 2.61 -8.39 12.64
C LEU A 274 2.90 -9.18 11.35
N LEU A 275 1.93 -9.89 10.78
CA LEU A 275 2.08 -10.52 9.47
C LEU A 275 2.47 -9.50 8.40
N TYR A 276 1.77 -8.35 8.36
CA TYR A 276 2.06 -7.28 7.41
C TYR A 276 3.40 -6.60 7.70
N VAL A 277 3.72 -6.36 8.97
CA VAL A 277 5.01 -5.77 9.40
C VAL A 277 6.18 -6.65 8.96
N ILE A 278 6.11 -7.95 9.20
CA ILE A 278 7.15 -8.93 8.85
C ILE A 278 7.35 -8.96 7.34
N TRP A 279 6.28 -9.06 6.57
CA TRP A 279 6.33 -9.05 5.12
C TRP A 279 6.95 -7.75 4.59
N ASN A 280 6.43 -6.60 5.01
CA ASN A 280 6.81 -5.28 4.49
C ASN A 280 8.30 -4.97 4.75
N ASN A 281 8.80 -5.32 5.94
CA ASN A 281 10.20 -5.10 6.31
C ASN A 281 11.15 -6.23 5.89
N GLY A 282 10.62 -7.36 5.45
CA GLY A 282 11.38 -8.50 4.92
C GLY A 282 11.77 -8.35 3.45
N ILE A 283 11.19 -7.40 2.72
CA ILE A 283 11.56 -7.09 1.34
C ILE A 283 12.94 -6.41 1.33
N PRO A 284 13.91 -6.90 0.52
CA PRO A 284 15.21 -6.26 0.39
C PRO A 284 15.09 -4.81 -0.11
N GLN A 285 15.93 -3.92 0.43
CA GLN A 285 16.03 -2.54 -0.05
C GLN A 285 16.60 -2.49 -1.47
N PRO A 286 16.25 -1.46 -2.29
CA PRO A 286 16.75 -1.29 -3.65
C PRO A 286 18.27 -1.08 -3.68
N ALA A 287 19.05 -2.14 -3.87
CA ALA A 287 20.51 -2.10 -3.83
C ALA A 287 21.18 -1.98 -5.21
N MET A 288 20.44 -2.23 -6.31
CA MET A 288 21.00 -2.29 -7.67
C MET A 288 21.63 -0.96 -8.08
N GLY A 289 20.99 0.17 -7.83
CA GLY A 289 21.53 1.49 -8.17
C GLY A 289 22.86 1.79 -7.46
N PHE A 290 22.97 1.43 -6.18
CA PHE A 290 24.22 1.57 -5.41
C PHE A 290 25.31 0.66 -5.96
N TRP A 291 24.98 -0.57 -6.37
CA TRP A 291 25.92 -1.49 -6.97
C TRP A 291 26.40 -1.00 -8.34
N LEU A 292 25.54 -0.51 -9.21
CA LEU A 292 25.91 0.10 -10.48
C LEU A 292 26.81 1.35 -10.25
N LYS A 293 26.44 2.23 -9.31
CA LYS A 293 27.26 3.40 -8.95
C LYS A 293 28.64 3.04 -8.44
N SER A 294 28.82 1.87 -7.81
CA SER A 294 30.11 1.44 -7.27
C SER A 294 31.20 1.21 -8.34
N PHE A 295 30.82 0.90 -9.59
CA PHE A 295 31.77 0.80 -10.70
C PHE A 295 32.37 2.14 -11.12
N ASN A 296 31.76 3.25 -10.74
CA ASN A 296 32.24 4.60 -11.03
C ASN A 296 33.13 5.18 -9.93
N LYS A 297 33.35 4.44 -8.82
CA LYS A 297 34.28 4.84 -7.74
C LYS A 297 35.74 4.66 -8.14
N LYS A 298 36.63 5.41 -7.47
CA LYS A 298 38.08 5.24 -7.60
C LYS A 298 38.64 4.64 -6.31
N PRO A 299 39.46 3.56 -6.36
CA PRO A 299 39.75 2.77 -7.57
C PRO A 299 38.53 2.01 -8.09
N ASN A 300 38.44 1.88 -9.43
CA ASN A 300 37.33 1.12 -10.05
C ASN A 300 37.49 -0.38 -9.74
N PRO A 301 36.47 -1.04 -9.18
CA PRO A 301 36.57 -2.47 -8.83
C PRO A 301 36.70 -3.39 -10.05
N VAL A 302 36.28 -2.94 -11.24
CA VAL A 302 36.42 -3.65 -12.52
C VAL A 302 36.97 -2.66 -13.55
N PRO A 303 38.27 -2.69 -13.86
CA PRO A 303 38.88 -1.78 -14.80
C PRO A 303 38.14 -1.71 -16.14
N GLY A 304 37.88 -0.51 -16.65
CA GLY A 304 37.20 -0.28 -17.93
C GLY A 304 35.66 -0.44 -17.90
N LYS A 305 35.06 -0.88 -16.80
CA LYS A 305 33.58 -0.98 -16.68
C LYS A 305 33.02 0.26 -15.98
N HIS A 306 32.14 1.01 -16.65
CA HIS A 306 31.45 2.17 -16.11
C HIS A 306 29.98 2.13 -16.47
N PHE A 307 29.14 2.71 -15.62
CA PHE A 307 27.70 2.87 -15.87
C PHE A 307 27.36 4.37 -15.87
N SER A 308 26.67 4.82 -16.92
CA SER A 308 26.18 6.19 -16.97
C SER A 308 25.07 6.45 -15.96
N ILE A 309 24.85 7.72 -15.60
CA ILE A 309 23.74 8.08 -14.68
C ILE A 309 22.37 7.58 -15.19
N PRO A 310 22.03 7.72 -16.50
CA PRO A 310 20.81 7.10 -17.01
C PRO A 310 20.74 5.59 -16.81
N GLN A 311 21.84 4.84 -17.00
CA GLN A 311 21.85 3.40 -16.76
C GLN A 311 21.63 3.06 -15.27
N ILE A 312 22.25 3.81 -14.36
CA ILE A 312 22.09 3.62 -12.89
C ILE A 312 20.64 3.80 -12.47
N ASN A 313 19.89 4.72 -13.09
CA ASN A 313 18.49 5.00 -12.76
C ASN A 313 17.51 4.11 -13.52
N ASN A 314 17.79 3.75 -14.78
CA ASN A 314 16.83 3.01 -15.61
C ASN A 314 16.90 1.48 -15.42
N LEU A 315 18.09 0.90 -15.23
CA LEU A 315 18.22 -0.56 -15.08
C LEU A 315 17.43 -1.13 -13.87
N PRO A 316 17.35 -0.47 -12.72
CA PRO A 316 16.52 -0.94 -11.62
C PRO A 316 15.01 -0.94 -11.89
N LEU A 317 14.52 -0.21 -12.89
CA LEU A 317 13.08 -0.08 -13.18
C LEU A 317 12.45 -1.40 -13.65
N VAL A 318 13.26 -2.29 -14.23
CA VAL A 318 12.81 -3.66 -14.58
C VAL A 318 12.25 -4.39 -13.36
N THR A 319 12.86 -4.19 -12.18
CA THR A 319 12.38 -4.75 -10.90
C THR A 319 10.94 -4.30 -10.59
N ASN A 320 10.64 -3.01 -10.79
CA ASN A 320 9.30 -2.47 -10.55
C ASN A 320 8.28 -3.05 -11.55
N GLY A 321 8.65 -3.14 -12.84
CA GLY A 321 7.80 -3.76 -13.87
C GLY A 321 7.45 -5.21 -13.55
N LEU A 322 8.44 -6.00 -13.13
CA LEU A 322 8.22 -7.37 -12.69
C LEU A 322 7.35 -7.46 -11.42
N SER A 323 7.53 -6.53 -10.46
CA SER A 323 6.68 -6.46 -9.26
C SER A 323 5.21 -6.23 -9.61
N ILE A 324 4.91 -5.33 -10.57
CA ILE A 324 3.55 -5.09 -11.06
C ILE A 324 2.97 -6.36 -11.70
N ALA A 325 3.72 -6.96 -12.61
CA ALA A 325 3.29 -8.17 -13.32
C ALA A 325 2.98 -9.31 -12.33
N MET A 326 3.83 -9.50 -11.31
CA MET A 326 3.64 -10.55 -10.31
C MET A 326 2.47 -10.24 -9.37
N ALA A 327 2.25 -8.99 -8.97
CA ALA A 327 1.11 -8.61 -8.15
C ALA A 327 -0.22 -8.89 -8.86
N LEU A 328 -0.31 -8.57 -10.17
CA LEU A 328 -1.48 -8.87 -11.00
C LEU A 328 -1.67 -10.37 -11.18
N LEU A 329 -0.61 -11.10 -11.54
CA LEU A 329 -0.63 -12.54 -11.75
C LEU A 329 -1.08 -13.29 -10.48
N TRP A 330 -0.51 -12.98 -9.35
CA TRP A 330 -0.83 -13.65 -8.09
C TRP A 330 -2.21 -13.30 -7.58
N GLY A 331 -2.65 -12.04 -7.77
CA GLY A 331 -4.04 -11.65 -7.48
C GLY A 331 -5.03 -12.45 -8.32
N TRP A 332 -4.79 -12.52 -9.63
CA TRP A 332 -5.65 -13.26 -10.55
C TRP A 332 -5.68 -14.77 -10.28
N LEU A 333 -4.51 -15.39 -10.05
CA LEU A 333 -4.42 -16.81 -9.69
C LEU A 333 -5.10 -17.12 -8.35
N SER A 334 -4.95 -16.22 -7.36
CA SER A 334 -5.58 -16.37 -6.05
C SER A 334 -7.12 -16.31 -6.14
N ASP A 335 -7.66 -15.35 -6.89
CA ASP A 335 -9.10 -15.16 -7.02
C ASP A 335 -9.78 -16.19 -7.93
N GLY A 336 -9.08 -16.65 -8.98
CA GLY A 336 -9.59 -17.60 -9.97
C GLY A 336 -9.31 -19.06 -9.58
N PRO A 337 -8.21 -19.68 -10.06
CA PRO A 337 -7.94 -21.11 -9.87
C PRO A 337 -7.90 -21.56 -8.41
N CYS A 338 -7.37 -20.69 -7.52
CA CYS A 338 -7.23 -21.02 -6.09
C CYS A 338 -8.44 -20.61 -5.23
N ARG A 339 -9.56 -20.21 -5.85
CA ARG A 339 -10.86 -19.96 -5.20
C ARG A 339 -10.77 -19.01 -3.98
N GLY A 340 -9.93 -17.97 -4.07
CA GLY A 340 -9.73 -16.99 -3.01
C GLY A 340 -8.73 -17.41 -1.92
N ALA A 341 -8.00 -18.51 -2.09
CA ALA A 341 -6.94 -18.88 -1.15
C ALA A 341 -5.75 -17.91 -1.26
N ARG A 342 -5.49 -17.13 -0.21
CA ARG A 342 -4.40 -16.13 -0.17
C ARG A 342 -3.07 -16.69 0.28
N TRP A 343 -3.11 -17.56 1.27
CA TRP A 343 -1.94 -18.10 1.96
C TRP A 343 -0.92 -18.83 1.06
N PRO A 344 -1.29 -19.58 -0.03
CA PRO A 344 -0.30 -20.25 -0.85
C PRO A 344 0.64 -19.25 -1.54
N PHE A 345 0.11 -18.08 -1.96
CA PHE A 345 0.89 -17.03 -2.61
C PHE A 345 1.76 -16.25 -1.62
N ILE A 346 1.35 -16.16 -0.35
CA ILE A 346 2.18 -15.60 0.72
C ILE A 346 3.40 -16.51 0.93
N TYR A 347 3.22 -17.84 0.98
CA TYR A 347 4.33 -18.79 1.07
C TYR A 347 5.23 -18.73 -0.18
N ALA A 348 4.65 -18.74 -1.37
CA ALA A 348 5.42 -18.65 -2.62
C ALA A 348 6.27 -17.38 -2.65
N GLY A 349 5.69 -16.22 -2.26
CA GLY A 349 6.42 -14.95 -2.15
C GLY A 349 7.55 -14.99 -1.14
N ALA A 350 7.28 -15.54 0.05
CA ALA A 350 8.28 -15.66 1.09
C ALA A 350 9.45 -16.57 0.65
N VAL A 351 9.17 -17.72 0.03
CA VAL A 351 10.19 -18.66 -0.45
C VAL A 351 11.02 -18.03 -1.58
N LEU A 352 10.39 -17.36 -2.55
CA LEU A 352 11.09 -16.68 -3.63
C LEU A 352 11.98 -15.55 -3.09
N THR A 353 11.46 -14.68 -2.24
CA THR A 353 12.25 -13.59 -1.65
C THR A 353 13.39 -14.12 -0.79
N LEU A 354 13.17 -15.21 -0.04
CA LEU A 354 14.20 -15.90 0.74
C LEU A 354 15.32 -16.40 -0.18
N ALA A 355 14.97 -17.15 -1.23
CA ALA A 355 15.93 -17.72 -2.16
C ALA A 355 16.78 -16.63 -2.85
N PHE A 356 16.13 -15.56 -3.35
CA PHE A 356 16.85 -14.46 -3.99
C PHE A 356 17.70 -13.66 -2.98
N SER A 357 17.25 -13.49 -1.75
CA SER A 357 18.03 -12.82 -0.70
C SER A 357 19.30 -13.62 -0.35
N ILE A 358 19.21 -14.93 -0.25
CA ILE A 358 20.35 -15.83 -0.04
C ILE A 358 21.29 -15.78 -1.24
N ALA A 359 20.77 -15.84 -2.47
CA ALA A 359 21.55 -15.75 -3.69
C ALA A 359 22.32 -14.41 -3.77
N MET A 360 21.65 -13.28 -3.50
CA MET A 360 22.27 -11.95 -3.45
C MET A 360 23.34 -11.83 -2.37
N TRP A 361 23.13 -12.44 -1.21
CA TRP A 361 24.11 -12.46 -0.12
C TRP A 361 25.36 -13.28 -0.45
N ARG A 362 25.22 -14.39 -1.19
CA ARG A 362 26.29 -15.32 -1.53
C ARG A 362 27.06 -14.92 -2.79
N MET A 363 26.39 -14.33 -3.79
CA MET A 363 26.97 -14.02 -5.08
C MET A 363 28.04 -12.93 -4.98
N PRO A 364 29.26 -13.14 -5.51
CA PRO A 364 30.29 -12.12 -5.56
C PRO A 364 29.83 -10.86 -6.29
N LEU A 365 30.31 -9.68 -5.83
CA LEU A 365 29.82 -8.38 -6.31
C LEU A 365 30.17 -8.09 -7.78
N TYR A 366 31.35 -8.57 -8.24
CA TYR A 366 31.95 -8.09 -9.49
C TYR A 366 32.41 -9.20 -10.45
N SER A 367 32.26 -10.48 -10.09
CA SER A 367 32.74 -11.59 -10.93
C SER A 367 31.79 -11.89 -12.10
N ASP A 368 30.48 -11.82 -11.88
CA ASP A 368 29.45 -12.05 -12.91
C ASP A 368 28.44 -10.89 -12.89
N ILE A 369 28.74 -9.88 -13.72
CA ILE A 369 27.97 -8.64 -13.76
C ILE A 369 26.58 -8.87 -14.36
N GLU A 370 26.48 -9.66 -15.44
CA GLU A 370 25.20 -9.90 -16.11
C GLU A 370 24.29 -10.79 -15.25
N GLY A 371 24.83 -11.88 -14.70
CA GLY A 371 24.08 -12.74 -13.79
C GLY A 371 23.57 -11.98 -12.55
N ARG A 372 24.39 -11.07 -11.99
CA ARG A 372 23.96 -10.24 -10.85
C ARG A 372 22.87 -9.24 -11.22
N LYS A 373 22.88 -8.63 -12.42
CA LYS A 373 21.78 -7.79 -12.91
C LYS A 373 20.48 -8.58 -12.98
N VAL A 374 20.52 -9.76 -13.61
CA VAL A 374 19.36 -10.64 -13.71
C VAL A 374 18.84 -11.04 -12.34
N LEU A 375 19.71 -11.35 -11.39
CA LEU A 375 19.34 -11.69 -10.03
C LEU A 375 18.63 -10.54 -9.31
N TYR A 376 19.09 -9.29 -9.49
CA TYR A 376 18.39 -8.10 -8.98
C TYR A 376 16.98 -7.98 -9.56
N TRP A 377 16.80 -8.19 -10.86
CA TRP A 377 15.49 -8.13 -11.51
C TRP A 377 14.56 -9.23 -11.00
N LEU A 378 15.05 -10.47 -10.95
CA LEU A 378 14.25 -11.62 -10.50
C LEU A 378 13.89 -11.55 -9.01
N SER A 379 14.62 -10.80 -8.20
CA SER A 379 14.28 -10.61 -6.77
C SER A 379 12.91 -9.99 -6.56
N ALA A 380 12.36 -9.31 -7.58
CA ALA A 380 11.01 -8.75 -7.57
C ALA A 380 9.89 -9.79 -7.63
N LEU A 381 10.18 -11.03 -8.04
CA LEU A 381 9.15 -12.07 -8.19
C LEU A 381 8.44 -12.40 -6.89
N GLY A 382 9.08 -12.17 -5.73
CA GLY A 382 8.47 -12.35 -4.42
C GLY A 382 7.55 -11.22 -3.95
N ASN A 383 7.57 -10.05 -4.61
CA ASN A 383 6.91 -8.83 -4.09
C ASN A 383 5.37 -8.80 -4.25
N GLY A 384 4.79 -9.71 -5.03
CA GLY A 384 3.34 -9.75 -5.29
C GLY A 384 2.44 -10.10 -4.08
N ALA A 385 3.01 -10.50 -2.94
CA ALA A 385 2.25 -10.99 -1.79
C ALA A 385 1.56 -9.88 -0.96
N GLY A 386 2.00 -8.63 -1.03
CA GLY A 386 1.49 -7.54 -0.17
C GLY A 386 0.00 -7.29 -0.25
N PRO A 387 -0.57 -7.05 -1.44
CA PRO A 387 -2.01 -6.87 -1.59
C PRO A 387 -2.81 -8.09 -1.11
N LEU A 388 -2.26 -9.30 -1.26
CA LEU A 388 -2.90 -10.54 -0.81
C LEU A 388 -2.93 -10.67 0.71
N ILE A 389 -1.89 -10.21 1.40
CA ILE A 389 -1.85 -10.17 2.88
C ILE A 389 -2.95 -9.25 3.41
N LEU A 390 -3.08 -8.04 2.87
CA LEU A 390 -4.13 -7.10 3.28
C LEU A 390 -5.53 -7.65 2.97
N SER A 391 -5.70 -8.29 1.81
CA SER A 391 -6.95 -8.97 1.45
C SER A 391 -7.27 -10.09 2.42
N TRP A 392 -6.28 -10.90 2.80
CA TRP A 392 -6.46 -11.99 3.76
C TRP A 392 -6.86 -11.48 5.16
N ILE A 393 -6.23 -10.40 5.64
CA ILE A 393 -6.62 -9.73 6.89
C ILE A 393 -8.07 -9.25 6.82
N ASN A 394 -8.47 -8.64 5.70
CA ASN A 394 -9.83 -8.16 5.47
C ASN A 394 -10.85 -9.31 5.48
N GLU A 395 -10.52 -10.47 4.90
CA GLU A 395 -11.37 -11.66 4.83
C GLU A 395 -11.52 -12.31 6.23
N ILE A 396 -10.42 -12.46 6.97
CA ILE A 396 -10.43 -13.01 8.32
C ILE A 396 -11.30 -12.17 9.27
N CYS A 397 -11.27 -10.85 9.12
CA CYS A 397 -12.00 -9.91 9.97
C CYS A 397 -13.30 -9.39 9.33
N SER A 398 -13.88 -10.11 8.33
CA SER A 398 -15.05 -9.66 7.57
C SER A 398 -16.28 -9.34 8.43
N ASN A 399 -16.44 -10.04 9.55
CA ASN A 399 -17.60 -9.92 10.45
C ASN A 399 -17.54 -8.71 11.41
N ASP A 400 -16.40 -7.98 11.48
CA ASP A 400 -16.24 -6.84 12.40
C ASP A 400 -15.48 -5.73 11.67
N THR A 401 -16.23 -4.76 11.14
CA THR A 401 -15.70 -3.67 10.30
C THR A 401 -14.70 -2.79 11.04
N GLU A 402 -14.98 -2.48 12.33
CA GLU A 402 -14.10 -1.63 13.13
C GLU A 402 -12.81 -2.37 13.51
N LYS A 403 -12.92 -3.64 13.90
CA LYS A 403 -11.75 -4.50 14.16
C LYS A 403 -10.87 -4.59 12.90
N ARG A 404 -11.48 -4.85 11.75
CA ARG A 404 -10.80 -4.93 10.45
C ARG A 404 -10.03 -3.64 10.14
N ALA A 405 -10.69 -2.47 10.24
CA ALA A 405 -10.07 -1.18 9.98
C ALA A 405 -8.90 -0.91 10.93
N LEU A 406 -9.08 -1.21 12.23
CA LEU A 406 -8.04 -1.06 13.24
C LEU A 406 -6.81 -1.93 12.91
N LEU A 407 -7.00 -3.21 12.55
CA LEU A 407 -5.88 -4.13 12.34
C LEU A 407 -5.10 -3.81 11.07
N VAL A 408 -5.77 -3.40 10.00
CA VAL A 408 -5.12 -2.94 8.77
C VAL A 408 -4.32 -1.66 9.02
N ALA A 409 -4.91 -0.70 9.72
CA ALA A 409 -4.21 0.55 10.08
C ALA A 409 -3.00 0.26 10.99
N ALA A 410 -3.18 -0.50 12.06
CA ALA A 410 -2.11 -0.85 12.99
C ALA A 410 -0.95 -1.59 12.28
N GLY A 411 -1.25 -2.52 11.37
CA GLY A 411 -0.25 -3.21 10.58
C GLY A 411 0.58 -2.26 9.71
N ASN A 412 -0.10 -1.33 9.03
CA ASN A 412 0.55 -0.32 8.21
C ASN A 412 1.42 0.63 9.04
N ASP A 413 0.89 1.16 10.14
CA ASP A 413 1.59 2.13 10.98
C ASP A 413 2.83 1.52 11.66
N LEU A 414 2.68 0.31 12.22
CA LEU A 414 3.80 -0.43 12.80
C LEU A 414 4.88 -0.77 11.76
N ALA A 415 4.48 -1.08 10.51
CA ALA A 415 5.45 -1.32 9.44
C ALA A 415 6.30 -0.07 9.17
N TYR A 416 5.69 1.12 9.13
CA TYR A 416 6.42 2.38 8.97
C TYR A 416 7.32 2.70 10.18
N VAL A 417 6.89 2.40 11.40
CA VAL A 417 7.74 2.56 12.60
C VAL A 417 9.01 1.71 12.48
N VAL A 418 8.87 0.44 12.05
CA VAL A 418 10.04 -0.43 11.82
C VAL A 418 10.90 0.10 10.66
N GLN A 419 10.29 0.59 9.58
CA GLN A 419 11.03 1.20 8.47
C GLN A 419 11.79 2.48 8.84
N ALA A 420 11.33 3.24 9.84
CA ALA A 420 12.06 4.40 10.33
C ALA A 420 13.34 4.02 11.10
N VAL A 421 13.31 2.88 11.78
CA VAL A 421 14.36 2.48 12.73
C VAL A 421 15.32 1.44 12.13
N ALA A 422 14.80 0.32 11.65
CA ALA A 422 15.60 -0.84 11.26
C ALA A 422 16.64 -0.54 10.15
N PRO A 423 16.36 0.23 9.09
CA PRO A 423 17.35 0.49 8.05
C PRO A 423 18.61 1.21 8.54
N ASN A 424 18.52 2.00 9.61
CA ASN A 424 19.67 2.67 10.21
C ASN A 424 20.69 1.69 10.80
N PHE A 425 20.30 0.44 11.06
CA PHE A 425 21.14 -0.60 11.62
C PHE A 425 21.51 -1.68 10.59
N VAL A 426 20.57 -2.10 9.76
CA VAL A 426 20.71 -3.26 8.89
C VAL A 426 20.91 -2.92 7.41
N TRP A 427 20.41 -1.77 6.93
CA TRP A 427 20.51 -1.29 5.55
C TRP A 427 21.25 0.04 5.45
N LYS A 428 22.37 0.16 6.18
CA LYS A 428 23.17 1.40 6.17
C LYS A 428 23.62 1.74 4.76
N THR A 429 23.61 3.04 4.42
CA THR A 429 24.13 3.53 3.14
C THR A 429 25.60 3.13 2.93
N THR A 430 26.38 3.07 4.02
CA THR A 430 27.80 2.67 4.01
C THR A 430 28.02 1.19 3.72
N ASP A 431 27.04 0.33 3.94
CA ASP A 431 27.16 -1.12 3.74
C ASP A 431 26.93 -1.51 2.26
N PHE A 432 26.41 -0.59 1.43
CA PHE A 432 26.26 -0.79 0.01
C PHE A 432 27.63 -0.73 -0.73
N PRO A 433 27.82 -1.57 -1.78
CA PRO A 433 26.85 -2.40 -2.48
C PRO A 433 26.69 -3.81 -1.89
N ALA A 434 27.49 -4.24 -0.93
CA ALA A 434 27.41 -5.60 -0.41
C ALA A 434 26.16 -5.87 0.43
N ALA A 435 25.77 -4.91 1.26
CA ALA A 435 24.57 -4.89 2.11
C ALA A 435 24.28 -6.24 2.84
N ARG A 436 25.33 -6.91 3.32
CA ARG A 436 25.23 -8.27 3.91
C ARG A 436 24.28 -8.33 5.09
N LYS A 437 24.31 -7.32 6.00
CA LYS A 437 23.40 -7.24 7.15
C LYS A 437 21.94 -7.13 6.70
N GLY A 438 21.69 -6.32 5.66
CA GLY A 438 20.37 -6.15 5.09
C GLY A 438 19.80 -7.43 4.49
N TYR A 439 20.59 -8.15 3.70
CA TYR A 439 20.13 -9.44 3.15
C TYR A 439 19.93 -10.50 4.25
N THR A 440 20.79 -10.52 5.30
CA THR A 440 20.56 -11.39 6.47
C THR A 440 19.25 -11.05 7.18
N TRP A 441 18.97 -9.76 7.37
CA TRP A 441 17.69 -9.29 7.92
C TRP A 441 16.49 -9.77 7.08
N SER A 442 16.55 -9.61 5.76
CA SER A 442 15.51 -10.11 4.86
C SER A 442 15.33 -11.62 4.96
N VAL A 443 16.42 -12.41 4.98
CA VAL A 443 16.37 -13.87 5.14
C VAL A 443 15.65 -14.25 6.45
N VAL A 444 16.02 -13.63 7.56
CA VAL A 444 15.38 -13.90 8.88
C VAL A 444 13.88 -13.57 8.84
N LEU A 445 13.50 -12.42 8.30
CA LEU A 445 12.10 -12.03 8.22
C LEU A 445 11.28 -12.90 7.27
N GLN A 446 11.86 -13.39 6.16
CA GLN A 446 11.14 -14.30 5.26
C GLN A 446 10.93 -15.68 5.90
N VAL A 447 11.90 -16.20 6.65
CA VAL A 447 11.70 -17.41 7.45
C VAL A 447 10.61 -17.19 8.51
N LEU A 448 10.66 -16.04 9.20
CA LEU A 448 9.64 -15.67 10.18
C LEU A 448 8.26 -15.53 9.53
N LEU A 449 8.16 -14.98 8.32
CA LEU A 449 6.91 -14.87 7.56
C LEU A 449 6.28 -16.24 7.28
N ILE A 450 7.10 -17.21 6.89
CA ILE A 450 6.64 -18.59 6.67
C ILE A 450 6.07 -19.18 7.96
N VAL A 451 6.82 -19.12 9.07
CA VAL A 451 6.41 -19.64 10.37
C VAL A 451 5.16 -18.91 10.87
N TRP A 452 5.11 -17.58 10.73
CA TRP A 452 4.00 -16.76 11.19
C TRP A 452 2.72 -17.03 10.41
N THR A 453 2.84 -17.23 9.10
CA THR A 453 1.71 -17.63 8.24
C THR A 453 1.16 -18.99 8.67
N ALA A 454 2.03 -19.96 8.96
CA ALA A 454 1.62 -21.27 9.47
C ALA A 454 0.92 -21.16 10.82
N ALA A 455 1.44 -20.35 11.75
CA ALA A 455 0.80 -20.11 13.04
C ALA A 455 -0.61 -19.53 12.90
N ILE A 456 -0.80 -18.56 12.01
CA ILE A 456 -2.13 -18.00 11.71
C ILE A 456 -3.07 -19.07 11.16
N GLN A 457 -2.61 -19.95 10.28
CA GLN A 457 -3.43 -21.05 9.75
C GLN A 457 -3.87 -22.01 10.86
N VAL A 458 -2.98 -22.36 11.78
CA VAL A 458 -3.31 -23.20 12.95
C VAL A 458 -4.35 -22.53 13.85
N LEU A 459 -4.20 -21.22 14.11
CA LEU A 459 -5.16 -20.46 14.92
C LEU A 459 -6.54 -20.40 14.24
N LEU A 460 -6.58 -20.16 12.92
CA LEU A 460 -7.82 -20.16 12.14
C LEU A 460 -8.51 -21.53 12.14
N TRP A 461 -7.74 -22.60 12.03
CA TRP A 461 -8.25 -23.96 12.10
C TRP A 461 -8.84 -24.27 13.49
N ARG A 462 -8.15 -23.87 14.56
CA ARG A 462 -8.65 -23.97 15.94
C ARG A 462 -9.97 -23.23 16.11
N ASP A 463 -10.06 -21.99 15.62
CA ASP A 463 -11.28 -21.18 15.73
C ASP A 463 -12.46 -21.77 14.94
N ARG A 464 -12.18 -22.36 13.76
CA ARG A 464 -13.22 -23.10 12.98
C ARG A 464 -13.72 -24.32 13.73
N ARG A 465 -12.83 -25.10 14.35
CA ARG A 465 -13.23 -26.27 15.16
C ARG A 465 -14.04 -25.88 16.39
N ALA A 466 -13.66 -24.79 17.07
CA ALA A 466 -14.41 -24.29 18.21
C ALA A 466 -15.84 -23.88 17.83
N LYS A 467 -16.00 -23.20 16.68
CA LYS A 467 -17.32 -22.84 16.16
C LYS A 467 -18.13 -24.06 15.73
N GLY A 468 -17.52 -25.06 15.10
CA GLY A 468 -18.18 -26.31 14.73
C GLY A 468 -18.75 -27.04 15.93
N ARG A 469 -17.97 -27.22 17.03
CA ARG A 469 -18.44 -27.81 18.25
C ARG A 469 -19.60 -27.07 18.90
N GLY A 470 -19.53 -25.73 18.97
CA GLY A 470 -20.63 -24.93 19.51
C GLY A 470 -21.92 -25.00 18.70
N VAL A 471 -21.85 -25.25 17.38
CA VAL A 471 -23.03 -25.52 16.54
C VAL A 471 -23.56 -26.93 16.80
N GLU A 472 -22.69 -27.92 16.91
CA GLU A 472 -23.09 -29.32 17.25
C GLU A 472 -23.74 -29.42 18.63
N GLU A 473 -23.17 -28.72 19.63
CA GLU A 473 -23.76 -28.63 20.98
C GLU A 473 -25.14 -27.96 20.94
N ALA A 474 -25.28 -26.84 20.27
CA ALA A 474 -26.56 -26.12 20.14
C ALA A 474 -27.63 -26.90 19.34
N VAL A 475 -27.22 -27.73 18.39
CA VAL A 475 -28.15 -28.66 17.69
C VAL A 475 -28.59 -29.77 18.59
N SER A 476 -27.65 -30.42 19.34
CA SER A 476 -27.93 -31.47 20.28
C SER A 476 -28.83 -30.99 21.42
N GLU A 477 -28.61 -29.79 21.96
CA GLU A 477 -29.49 -29.20 22.98
C GLU A 477 -30.92 -29.00 22.46
N ARG A 478 -31.10 -28.52 21.21
CA ARG A 478 -32.43 -28.37 20.59
C ARG A 478 -33.12 -29.70 20.31
N GLU A 479 -32.37 -30.73 19.93
CA GLU A 479 -32.89 -32.07 19.73
C GLU A 479 -33.37 -32.67 21.07
N HIS A 480 -32.60 -32.50 22.14
CA HIS A 480 -33.01 -32.93 23.49
C HIS A 480 -34.22 -32.13 24.04
N GLU A 481 -34.29 -30.80 23.76
CA GLU A 481 -35.46 -30.02 24.15
C GLU A 481 -36.71 -30.47 23.38
N ALA A 482 -36.59 -30.76 22.08
CA ALA A 482 -37.69 -31.24 21.24
C ALA A 482 -38.16 -32.68 21.67
N GLU A 483 -37.23 -33.53 22.05
CA GLU A 483 -37.57 -34.88 22.59
C GLU A 483 -38.26 -34.77 23.96
N GLY A 484 -37.81 -33.84 24.84
CA GLY A 484 -38.43 -33.59 26.15
C GLY A 484 -39.85 -33.03 26.05
N GLU A 485 -40.10 -32.08 25.11
CA GLU A 485 -41.45 -31.59 24.87
C GLU A 485 -42.38 -32.66 24.25
N GLY A 486 -41.82 -33.59 23.47
CA GLY A 486 -42.58 -34.73 22.91
C GLY A 486 -43.02 -35.74 23.99
N GLU A 487 -42.21 -35.98 25.03
CA GLU A 487 -42.57 -36.87 26.15
C GLU A 487 -43.58 -36.22 27.10
N GLU A 488 -43.48 -34.91 27.41
CA GLU A 488 -44.50 -34.20 28.20
C GLU A 488 -45.85 -34.10 27.49
N GLY A 489 -45.85 -33.94 26.15
CA GLY A 489 -47.08 -33.97 25.36
C GLY A 489 -47.78 -35.33 25.30
N ALA A 490 -47.04 -36.44 25.38
CA ALA A 490 -47.57 -37.79 25.38
C ALA A 490 -48.17 -38.21 26.72
N VAL A 491 -47.72 -37.65 27.83
CA VAL A 491 -48.23 -37.98 29.20
C VAL A 491 -49.57 -37.25 29.49
N THR A 492 -49.87 -36.18 28.78
CA THR A 492 -51.11 -35.40 29.01
C THR A 492 -52.33 -35.92 28.19
N VAL A 493 -52.14 -36.80 27.23
CA VAL A 493 -53.26 -37.38 26.39
C VAL A 493 -53.77 -38.73 26.97
N GLY A 494 -53.14 -39.26 28.00
CA GLY A 494 -53.50 -40.55 28.62
C GLY A 494 -54.43 -40.49 29.84
N LYS A 495 -54.99 -39.33 30.18
CA LYS A 495 -55.96 -39.14 31.28
C LYS A 495 -57.13 -38.26 30.85
N VAL A 496 -58.04 -38.82 30.03
CA VAL A 496 -59.44 -38.37 29.92
C VAL A 496 -60.32 -39.63 29.79
#